data_7acf9d36b9ae97f0904e9c2ad4ce2bfe
#
_entry.id   7acf9d36b9ae97f0904e9c2ad4ce2bfe
#
_cell.length_a   1.000
_cell.length_b   1.000
_cell.length_c   1.000
_cell.angle_alpha   90.00
_cell.angle_beta   90.00
_cell.angle_gamma   90.00
#
_symmetry.space_group_name_H-M   'P 1'
#
loop_
_entity.id
_entity.type
_entity.pdbx_description
1 polymer ?
#
loop_
_entity_poly.entity_id
_entity_poly.type
_entity_poly.pdbx_seq_one_letter_code
_entity_poly.pdbx_strand_id
1 'polypeptide(L)'
;LEFDAPLTRLLERNGYRETLIRYQQSRRNFIQSQDSLQKGLRALLRTLNQRRRQLEIQRRAVSIALRRVDQTQLSLLAPPPQLAPGMRAQINPTIAYNLLAAQSSLQRSQNSFLSAWLDYYASRLRLYRELGIMQLDASGRWIERSVELEEVNSTAASTPLPPEIPELTDSTEEISAGPQNSQDSSSDLRSVPPVPRQ
;
A
#
# COMPACT_ATOMS: atom_id res chain seq x y z
N LEU A 1 -17.01 -58.65 -31.35
CA LEU A 1 -15.83 -57.93 -30.90
C LEU A 1 -15.84 -56.58 -31.60
N GLU A 2 -16.35 -55.55 -30.93
CA GLU A 2 -16.27 -54.14 -31.38
C GLU A 2 -14.86 -53.67 -31.07
N PHE A 3 -14.06 -53.42 -32.09
CA PHE A 3 -12.73 -52.86 -31.96
C PHE A 3 -12.85 -51.33 -32.05
N ASP A 4 -12.92 -50.70 -30.89
CA ASP A 4 -12.95 -49.21 -30.77
C ASP A 4 -11.50 -48.69 -30.82
N ALA A 5 -11.07 -48.31 -32.01
CA ALA A 5 -9.72 -47.81 -32.24
C ALA A 5 -9.54 -46.45 -31.56
N PRO A 6 -8.41 -46.18 -30.86
CA PRO A 6 -8.17 -44.90 -30.12
C PRO A 6 -8.14 -43.64 -31.02
N LEU A 7 -8.09 -43.83 -32.35
CA LEU A 7 -8.11 -42.72 -33.32
C LEU A 7 -9.50 -42.07 -33.49
N THR A 8 -10.59 -42.75 -33.08
CA THR A 8 -11.97 -42.28 -33.23
C THR A 8 -12.52 -41.56 -32.00
N ARG A 9 -11.80 -41.54 -30.86
CA ARG A 9 -12.24 -40.92 -29.60
C ARG A 9 -11.95 -39.41 -29.55
N LEU A 10 -12.47 -38.65 -30.52
CA LEU A 10 -12.26 -37.22 -30.59
C LEU A 10 -12.87 -36.45 -29.40
N LEU A 11 -14.00 -36.95 -28.88
CA LEU A 11 -14.68 -36.33 -27.74
C LEU A 11 -13.84 -36.41 -26.46
N GLU A 12 -13.28 -37.59 -26.15
CA GLU A 12 -12.44 -37.80 -24.99
C GLU A 12 -11.12 -37.01 -25.11
N ARG A 13 -10.51 -36.97 -26.29
CA ARG A 13 -9.31 -36.13 -26.55
C ARG A 13 -9.60 -34.68 -26.36
N ASN A 14 -10.72 -34.17 -26.85
CA ASN A 14 -11.11 -32.78 -26.70
C ASN A 14 -11.45 -32.47 -25.22
N GLY A 15 -12.16 -33.39 -24.53
CA GLY A 15 -12.42 -33.29 -23.09
C GLY A 15 -11.13 -33.24 -22.26
N TYR A 16 -10.14 -34.06 -22.59
CA TYR A 16 -8.83 -34.01 -21.93
C TYR A 16 -8.11 -32.70 -22.19
N ARG A 17 -8.08 -32.20 -23.43
CA ARG A 17 -7.49 -30.87 -23.74
C ARG A 17 -8.20 -29.76 -23.04
N GLU A 18 -9.52 -29.80 -22.96
CA GLU A 18 -10.30 -28.79 -22.25
C GLU A 18 -9.97 -28.78 -20.74
N THR A 19 -9.87 -29.92 -20.11
CA THR A 19 -9.48 -30.03 -18.69
C THR A 19 -8.06 -29.50 -18.46
N LEU A 20 -7.13 -29.76 -19.37
CA LEU A 20 -5.76 -29.23 -19.31
C LEU A 20 -5.74 -27.70 -19.42
N ILE A 21 -6.51 -27.14 -20.34
CA ILE A 21 -6.65 -25.68 -20.49
C ILE A 21 -7.25 -25.06 -19.23
N ARG A 22 -8.31 -25.65 -18.68
CA ARG A 22 -8.96 -25.21 -17.43
C ARG A 22 -7.99 -25.26 -16.25
N TYR A 23 -7.17 -26.29 -16.17
CA TYR A 23 -6.13 -26.38 -15.14
C TYR A 23 -5.11 -25.26 -15.27
N GLN A 24 -4.60 -24.98 -16.48
CA GLN A 24 -3.68 -23.88 -16.71
C GLN A 24 -4.31 -22.51 -16.38
N GLN A 25 -5.58 -22.30 -16.72
CA GLN A 25 -6.33 -21.09 -16.35
C GLN A 25 -6.44 -20.96 -14.83
N SER A 26 -6.77 -22.04 -14.13
CA SER A 26 -6.85 -22.05 -12.66
C SER A 26 -5.50 -21.74 -12.01
N ARG A 27 -4.40 -22.30 -12.54
CA ARG A 27 -3.04 -21.99 -12.08
C ARG A 27 -2.69 -20.52 -12.27
N ARG A 28 -3.01 -19.93 -13.43
CA ARG A 28 -2.77 -18.48 -13.68
C ARG A 28 -3.60 -17.60 -12.75
N ASN A 29 -4.87 -17.96 -12.53
CA ASN A 29 -5.75 -17.25 -11.61
C ASN A 29 -5.21 -17.30 -10.18
N PHE A 30 -4.65 -18.43 -9.75
CA PHE A 30 -4.01 -18.57 -8.44
C PHE A 30 -2.79 -17.64 -8.31
N ILE A 31 -1.89 -17.63 -9.30
CA ILE A 31 -0.73 -16.72 -9.31
C ILE A 31 -1.19 -15.26 -9.27
N GLN A 32 -2.17 -14.90 -10.10
CA GLN A 32 -2.73 -13.55 -10.11
C GLN A 32 -3.33 -13.15 -8.76
N SER A 33 -4.03 -14.06 -8.08
CA SER A 33 -4.58 -13.80 -6.74
C SER A 33 -3.47 -13.60 -5.71
N GLN A 34 -2.42 -14.39 -5.77
CA GLN A 34 -1.24 -14.25 -4.91
C GLN A 34 -0.53 -12.91 -5.11
N ASP A 35 -0.31 -12.51 -6.37
CA ASP A 35 0.29 -11.22 -6.70
C ASP A 35 -0.58 -10.05 -6.24
N SER A 36 -1.91 -10.15 -6.40
CA SER A 36 -2.85 -9.12 -5.95
C SER A 36 -2.84 -8.97 -4.43
N LEU A 37 -2.73 -10.08 -3.71
CA LEU A 37 -2.63 -10.10 -2.25
C LEU A 37 -1.32 -9.46 -1.77
N GLN A 38 -0.18 -9.81 -2.38
CA GLN A 38 1.10 -9.18 -2.07
C GLN A 38 1.08 -7.66 -2.36
N LYS A 39 0.51 -7.26 -3.50
CA LYS A 39 0.33 -5.84 -3.85
C LYS A 39 -0.53 -5.13 -2.82
N GLY A 40 -1.63 -5.75 -2.39
CA GLY A 40 -2.52 -5.24 -1.35
C GLY A 40 -1.81 -5.02 -0.02
N LEU A 41 -1.05 -6.03 0.46
CA LEU A 41 -0.27 -5.92 1.70
C LEU A 41 0.79 -4.82 1.63
N ARG A 42 1.52 -4.71 0.53
CA ARG A 42 2.50 -3.62 0.33
C ARG A 42 1.83 -2.24 0.35
N ALA A 43 0.64 -2.11 -0.23
CA ALA A 43 -0.13 -0.87 -0.20
C ALA A 43 -0.58 -0.53 1.23
N LEU A 44 -1.07 -1.51 2.00
CA LEU A 44 -1.45 -1.32 3.41
C LEU A 44 -0.28 -0.90 4.28
N LEU A 45 0.90 -1.50 4.10
CA LEU A 45 2.12 -1.11 4.83
C LEU A 45 2.53 0.33 4.53
N ARG A 46 2.47 0.77 3.26
CA ARG A 46 2.73 2.16 2.89
C ARG A 46 1.73 3.11 3.54
N THR A 47 0.45 2.76 3.50
CA THR A 47 -0.63 3.54 4.13
C THR A 47 -0.41 3.64 5.64
N LEU A 48 -0.07 2.55 6.31
CA LEU A 48 0.22 2.54 7.76
C LEU A 48 1.40 3.46 8.10
N ASN A 49 2.50 3.40 7.33
CA ASN A 49 3.65 4.28 7.51
C ASN A 49 3.29 5.76 7.28
N GLN A 50 2.45 6.05 6.28
CA GLN A 50 1.94 7.40 6.05
C GLN A 50 1.09 7.89 7.23
N ARG A 51 0.17 7.07 7.74
CA ARG A 51 -0.69 7.41 8.90
C ARG A 51 0.14 7.61 10.17
N ARG A 52 1.18 6.81 10.38
CA ARG A 52 2.12 7.00 11.49
C ARG A 52 2.81 8.36 11.43
N ARG A 53 3.33 8.75 10.26
CA ARG A 53 3.95 10.07 10.06
C ARG A 53 2.95 11.19 10.27
N GLN A 54 1.73 11.04 9.77
CA GLN A 54 0.66 12.02 9.97
C GLN A 54 0.32 12.20 11.45
N LEU A 55 0.26 11.12 12.22
CA LEU A 55 0.04 11.16 13.67
C LEU A 55 1.16 11.96 14.38
N GLU A 56 2.41 11.74 14.02
CA GLU A 56 3.55 12.49 14.58
C GLU A 56 3.47 14.00 14.26
N ILE A 57 3.05 14.36 13.04
CA ILE A 57 2.84 15.75 12.63
C ILE A 57 1.73 16.37 13.47
N GLN A 58 0.57 15.69 13.62
CA GLN A 58 -0.54 16.22 14.41
C GLN A 58 -0.18 16.35 15.91
N ARG A 59 0.61 15.42 16.44
CA ARG A 59 1.12 15.52 17.82
C ARG A 59 1.95 16.80 18.03
N ARG A 60 2.83 17.12 17.08
CA ARG A 60 3.62 18.36 17.09
C ARG A 60 2.74 19.60 16.91
N ALA A 61 1.71 19.53 16.05
CA ALA A 61 0.77 20.62 15.86
C ALA A 61 0.03 20.99 17.16
N VAL A 62 -0.39 20.00 17.95
CA VAL A 62 -1.02 20.24 19.26
C VAL A 62 -0.04 20.94 20.20
N SER A 63 1.23 20.52 20.27
CA SER A 63 2.22 21.16 21.13
C SER A 63 2.50 22.62 20.74
N ILE A 64 2.50 22.91 19.42
CA ILE A 64 2.64 24.29 18.93
C ILE A 64 1.40 25.14 19.27
N ALA A 65 0.20 24.58 19.08
CA ALA A 65 -1.03 25.27 19.40
C ALA A 65 -1.14 25.58 20.91
N LEU A 66 -0.68 24.67 21.77
CA LEU A 66 -0.60 24.90 23.22
C LEU A 66 0.33 26.07 23.56
N ARG A 67 1.55 26.04 23.01
CA ARG A 67 2.51 27.17 23.22
C ARG A 67 1.95 28.51 22.74
N ARG A 68 1.16 28.49 21.65
CA ARG A 68 0.51 29.71 21.16
C ARG A 68 -0.52 30.25 22.13
N VAL A 69 -1.30 29.38 22.81
CA VAL A 69 -2.23 29.78 23.87
C VAL A 69 -1.45 30.38 25.04
N ASP A 70 -0.37 29.73 25.49
CA ASP A 70 0.47 30.24 26.58
C ASP A 70 1.05 31.61 26.25
N GLN A 71 1.57 31.78 25.01
CA GLN A 71 2.11 33.03 24.54
C GLN A 71 1.06 34.15 24.51
N THR A 72 -0.17 33.84 24.05
CA THR A 72 -1.25 34.85 24.05
C THR A 72 -1.74 35.18 25.45
N GLN A 73 -1.73 34.23 26.40
CA GLN A 73 -2.00 34.50 27.81
C GLN A 73 -0.94 35.41 28.43
N LEU A 74 0.34 35.14 28.21
CA LEU A 74 1.43 35.99 28.68
C LEU A 74 1.35 37.41 28.09
N SER A 75 0.96 37.53 26.84
CA SER A 75 0.76 38.86 26.21
C SER A 75 -0.43 39.63 26.83
N LEU A 76 -1.42 38.95 27.37
CA LEU A 76 -2.54 39.53 28.07
C LEU A 76 -2.12 40.03 29.49
N LEU A 77 -1.23 39.29 30.15
CA LEU A 77 -0.72 39.59 31.49
C LEU A 77 0.45 40.57 31.46
N ALA A 78 1.04 40.81 30.28
CA ALA A 78 2.15 41.76 30.15
C ALA A 78 1.71 43.18 30.55
N PRO A 79 2.52 43.91 31.36
CA PRO A 79 2.20 45.27 31.71
C PRO A 79 2.09 46.13 30.42
N PRO A 80 1.13 47.08 30.37
CA PRO A 80 0.98 47.95 29.21
C PRO A 80 2.28 48.68 28.95
N PRO A 81 2.67 48.89 27.68
CA PRO A 81 3.86 49.66 27.35
C PRO A 81 3.75 51.04 27.99
N GLN A 82 4.85 51.54 28.57
CA GLN A 82 4.89 52.89 29.17
C GLN A 82 4.49 53.91 28.11
N LEU A 83 3.25 54.40 28.23
CA LEU A 83 2.75 55.47 27.37
C LEU A 83 3.30 56.81 27.82
N ALA A 84 3.53 57.69 26.85
CA ALA A 84 3.91 59.09 27.13
C ALA A 84 2.87 59.77 28.07
N PRO A 85 3.31 60.69 28.94
CA PRO A 85 2.41 61.36 29.88
C PRO A 85 1.23 62.02 29.17
N GLY A 86 0.01 61.52 29.46
CA GLY A 86 -1.23 62.02 28.87
C GLY A 86 -2.04 61.03 28.02
N MET A 87 -1.48 59.87 27.65
CA MET A 87 -2.20 58.81 26.95
C MET A 87 -2.82 57.80 27.94
N ARG A 88 -4.12 57.55 27.81
CA ARG A 88 -4.80 56.48 28.56
C ARG A 88 -4.47 55.10 27.94
N ALA A 89 -4.09 54.17 28.79
CA ALA A 89 -3.93 52.79 28.39
C ALA A 89 -5.29 52.21 27.90
N GLN A 90 -5.48 52.09 26.62
CA GLN A 90 -6.63 51.37 26.07
C GLN A 90 -6.30 49.86 26.07
N ILE A 91 -7.14 49.09 26.76
CA ILE A 91 -7.10 47.63 26.65
C ILE A 91 -7.41 47.29 25.20
N ASN A 92 -6.41 46.74 24.48
CA ASN A 92 -6.56 46.42 23.08
C ASN A 92 -7.51 45.20 22.95
N PRO A 93 -8.76 45.34 22.44
CA PRO A 93 -9.71 44.24 22.32
C PRO A 93 -9.18 43.12 21.40
N THR A 94 -8.19 43.39 20.57
CA THR A 94 -7.52 42.43 19.70
C THR A 94 -6.82 41.32 20.48
N ILE A 95 -6.33 41.59 21.71
CA ILE A 95 -5.63 40.60 22.52
C ILE A 95 -6.60 39.51 22.99
N ALA A 96 -7.82 39.90 23.45
CA ALA A 96 -8.85 38.94 23.85
C ALA A 96 -9.32 38.11 22.67
N TYR A 97 -9.49 38.72 21.50
CA TYR A 97 -9.82 38.02 20.27
C TYR A 97 -8.73 37.01 19.86
N ASN A 98 -7.46 37.41 19.97
CA ASN A 98 -6.32 36.54 19.68
C ASN A 98 -6.28 35.32 20.62
N LEU A 99 -6.61 35.49 21.90
CA LEU A 99 -6.69 34.38 22.87
C LEU A 99 -7.82 33.41 22.49
N LEU A 100 -9.01 33.91 22.13
CA LEU A 100 -10.12 33.08 21.69
C LEU A 100 -9.77 32.32 20.39
N ALA A 101 -9.10 32.98 19.45
CA ALA A 101 -8.62 32.36 18.22
C ALA A 101 -7.56 31.28 18.49
N ALA A 102 -6.65 31.49 19.44
CA ALA A 102 -5.65 30.52 19.85
C ALA A 102 -6.31 29.28 20.51
N GLN A 103 -7.29 29.48 21.40
CA GLN A 103 -8.05 28.38 22.02
C GLN A 103 -8.82 27.57 20.97
N SER A 104 -9.50 28.22 20.04
CA SER A 104 -10.22 27.53 18.96
C SER A 104 -9.26 26.75 18.02
N SER A 105 -8.04 27.28 17.81
CA SER A 105 -6.99 26.58 17.07
C SER A 105 -6.48 25.36 17.81
N LEU A 106 -6.31 25.44 19.14
CA LEU A 106 -5.91 24.31 19.96
C LEU A 106 -6.96 23.20 19.90
N GLN A 107 -8.25 23.54 20.06
CA GLN A 107 -9.34 22.57 19.96
C GLN A 107 -9.36 21.86 18.60
N ARG A 108 -9.20 22.59 17.50
CA ARG A 108 -9.10 22.01 16.16
C ARG A 108 -7.91 21.07 16.02
N SER A 109 -6.74 21.44 16.57
CA SER A 109 -5.53 20.62 16.54
C SER A 109 -5.72 19.33 17.36
N GLN A 110 -6.38 19.39 18.51
CA GLN A 110 -6.71 18.20 19.32
C GLN A 110 -7.66 17.25 18.56
N ASN A 111 -8.72 17.79 17.94
CA ASN A 111 -9.63 16.96 17.14
C ASN A 111 -8.92 16.31 15.94
N SER A 112 -8.02 17.05 15.26
CA SER A 112 -7.22 16.51 14.17
C SER A 112 -6.26 15.42 14.64
N PHE A 113 -5.67 15.57 15.83
CA PHE A 113 -4.81 14.55 16.42
C PHE A 113 -5.61 13.27 16.74
N LEU A 114 -6.79 13.40 17.36
CA LEU A 114 -7.65 12.26 17.66
C LEU A 114 -8.07 11.53 16.38
N SER A 115 -8.47 12.27 15.35
CA SER A 115 -8.80 11.66 14.05
C SER A 115 -7.61 10.91 13.44
N ALA A 116 -6.41 11.51 13.46
CA ALA A 116 -5.20 10.88 12.95
C ALA A 116 -4.83 9.62 13.77
N TRP A 117 -5.04 9.65 15.08
CA TRP A 117 -4.81 8.50 15.95
C TRP A 117 -5.77 7.35 15.63
N LEU A 118 -7.07 7.64 15.49
CA LEU A 118 -8.08 6.65 15.10
C LEU A 118 -7.79 6.05 13.73
N ASP A 119 -7.40 6.88 12.76
CA ASP A 119 -7.04 6.45 11.41
C ASP A 119 -5.82 5.51 11.41
N TYR A 120 -4.80 5.85 12.21
CA TYR A 120 -3.62 4.99 12.37
C TYR A 120 -4.01 3.65 13.00
N TYR A 121 -4.79 3.68 14.07
CA TYR A 121 -5.22 2.48 14.78
C TYR A 121 -6.09 1.58 13.89
N ALA A 122 -7.06 2.15 13.17
CA ALA A 122 -7.88 1.42 12.22
C ALA A 122 -7.06 0.80 11.08
N SER A 123 -6.06 1.52 10.58
CA SER A 123 -5.16 1.02 9.53
C SER A 123 -4.30 -0.15 10.05
N ARG A 124 -3.87 -0.10 11.32
CA ARG A 124 -3.13 -1.19 11.99
C ARG A 124 -4.00 -2.44 12.13
N LEU A 125 -5.24 -2.28 12.60
CA LEU A 125 -6.19 -3.39 12.72
C LEU A 125 -6.48 -4.03 11.35
N ARG A 126 -6.66 -3.20 10.32
CA ARG A 126 -6.88 -3.69 8.96
C ARG A 126 -5.71 -4.52 8.47
N LEU A 127 -4.48 -4.09 8.73
CA LEU A 127 -3.29 -4.87 8.38
C LEU A 127 -3.28 -6.22 9.10
N TYR A 128 -3.57 -6.27 10.42
CA TYR A 128 -3.62 -7.52 11.18
C TYR A 128 -4.70 -8.48 10.66
N ARG A 129 -5.84 -7.94 10.25
CA ARG A 129 -6.89 -8.73 9.62
C ARG A 129 -6.43 -9.36 8.29
N GLU A 130 -5.80 -8.58 7.42
CA GLU A 130 -5.33 -9.07 6.12
C GLU A 130 -4.16 -10.08 6.25
N LEU A 131 -3.38 -9.96 7.31
CA LEU A 131 -2.33 -10.95 7.65
C LEU A 131 -2.88 -12.22 8.32
N GLY A 132 -4.17 -12.24 8.70
CA GLY A 132 -4.77 -13.38 9.41
C GLY A 132 -4.28 -13.58 10.85
N ILE A 133 -3.56 -12.59 11.42
CA ILE A 133 -3.01 -12.68 12.79
C ILE A 133 -3.90 -12.02 13.85
N MET A 134 -5.09 -11.56 13.45
CA MET A 134 -6.05 -10.95 14.35
C MET A 134 -6.71 -12.05 15.21
N GLN A 135 -6.39 -12.09 16.50
CA GLN A 135 -7.01 -13.00 17.46
C GLN A 135 -8.12 -12.30 18.23
N LEU A 136 -9.26 -12.95 18.32
CA LEU A 136 -10.40 -12.47 19.09
C LEU A 136 -10.60 -13.38 20.32
N ASP A 137 -11.00 -12.81 21.44
CA ASP A 137 -11.44 -13.58 22.60
C ASP A 137 -12.85 -14.17 22.39
N ALA A 138 -13.33 -14.96 23.35
CA ALA A 138 -14.68 -15.53 23.31
C ALA A 138 -15.79 -14.47 23.30
N SER A 139 -15.50 -13.22 23.69
CA SER A 139 -16.42 -12.08 23.67
C SER A 139 -16.35 -11.26 22.37
N GLY A 140 -15.51 -11.67 21.41
CA GLY A 140 -15.30 -10.97 20.15
C GLY A 140 -14.39 -9.74 20.26
N ARG A 141 -13.68 -9.55 21.37
CA ARG A 141 -12.73 -8.46 21.55
C ARG A 141 -11.37 -8.87 21.00
N TRP A 142 -10.70 -7.92 20.40
CA TRP A 142 -9.34 -8.14 19.91
C TRP A 142 -8.35 -8.27 21.08
N ILE A 143 -7.56 -9.33 21.03
CA ILE A 143 -6.45 -9.56 21.97
C ILE A 143 -5.19 -8.98 21.33
N GLU A 144 -4.64 -7.89 21.89
CA GLU A 144 -3.37 -7.35 21.46
C GLU A 144 -2.22 -8.25 21.91
N ARG A 145 -1.78 -9.13 21.01
CA ARG A 145 -0.57 -9.91 21.24
C ARG A 145 0.58 -9.19 20.53
N SER A 146 1.67 -8.91 21.23
CA SER A 146 2.91 -8.49 20.59
C SER A 146 3.39 -9.65 19.72
N VAL A 147 3.28 -9.51 18.40
CA VAL A 147 3.82 -10.48 17.44
C VAL A 147 5.34 -10.29 17.48
N GLU A 148 6.06 -11.18 18.13
CA GLU A 148 7.49 -11.30 17.94
C GLU A 148 7.71 -11.74 16.49
N LEU A 149 8.37 -10.88 15.73
CA LEU A 149 8.58 -11.03 14.26
C LEU A 149 9.47 -12.25 13.91
N GLU A 150 10.02 -12.94 14.89
CA GLU A 150 10.89 -14.10 14.67
C GLU A 150 10.13 -15.35 14.16
N GLU A 151 8.85 -15.54 14.53
CA GLU A 151 8.11 -16.73 14.09
C GLU A 151 7.57 -16.64 12.67
N VAL A 152 7.42 -15.45 12.10
CA VAL A 152 6.85 -15.28 10.75
C VAL A 152 7.84 -15.68 9.65
N ASN A 153 9.15 -15.64 9.93
CA ASN A 153 10.18 -16.02 8.94
C ASN A 153 10.30 -17.54 8.74
N SER A 154 9.87 -18.37 9.70
CA SER A 154 9.99 -19.83 9.57
C SER A 154 8.81 -20.47 8.79
N THR A 155 7.64 -19.83 8.76
CA THR A 155 6.44 -20.41 8.12
C THR A 155 6.28 -20.00 6.66
N ALA A 156 6.94 -18.93 6.21
CA ALA A 156 6.86 -18.46 4.82
C ALA A 156 7.67 -19.31 3.83
N ALA A 157 8.56 -20.19 4.34
CA ALA A 157 9.45 -21.01 3.51
C ALA A 157 8.87 -22.36 3.06
N SER A 158 7.66 -22.72 3.49
CA SER A 158 7.14 -24.08 3.31
C SER A 158 5.75 -24.19 2.67
N THR A 159 5.36 -23.26 1.81
CA THR A 159 4.21 -23.52 0.94
C THR A 159 4.73 -24.26 -0.30
N PRO A 160 4.50 -25.59 -0.42
CA PRO A 160 4.95 -26.31 -1.60
C PRO A 160 4.21 -25.74 -2.82
N LEU A 161 4.99 -25.30 -3.82
CA LEU A 161 4.42 -25.02 -5.14
C LEU A 161 3.69 -26.29 -5.63
N PRO A 162 2.51 -26.16 -6.24
CA PRO A 162 1.84 -27.28 -6.88
C PRO A 162 2.81 -27.92 -7.89
N PRO A 163 2.82 -29.27 -8.01
CA PRO A 163 3.76 -30.00 -8.86
C PRO A 163 3.71 -29.45 -10.29
N GLU A 164 4.89 -29.21 -10.81
CA GLU A 164 5.09 -28.80 -12.19
C GLU A 164 4.66 -29.97 -13.09
N ILE A 165 3.73 -29.73 -13.99
CA ILE A 165 3.35 -30.73 -14.99
C ILE A 165 4.56 -30.86 -15.92
N PRO A 166 5.04 -32.11 -16.21
CA PRO A 166 6.08 -32.30 -17.20
C PRO A 166 5.64 -31.65 -18.51
N GLU A 167 6.47 -30.76 -19.02
CA GLU A 167 6.29 -30.20 -20.35
C GLU A 167 6.17 -31.38 -21.33
N LEU A 168 5.04 -31.47 -22.00
CA LEU A 168 4.91 -32.33 -23.17
C LEU A 168 6.00 -31.86 -24.15
N THR A 169 7.12 -32.56 -24.15
CA THR A 169 8.11 -32.44 -25.20
C THR A 169 7.38 -32.70 -26.50
N ASP A 170 7.15 -31.64 -27.22
CA ASP A 170 6.67 -31.68 -28.61
C ASP A 170 7.76 -32.38 -29.41
N SER A 171 7.57 -33.70 -29.63
CA SER A 171 8.37 -34.45 -30.57
C SER A 171 7.97 -33.98 -31.94
N THR A 172 8.46 -32.81 -32.30
CA THR A 172 8.50 -32.38 -33.72
C THR A 172 9.74 -33.04 -34.30
N GLU A 173 9.53 -34.20 -34.87
CA GLU A 173 10.47 -34.89 -35.73
C GLU A 173 11.03 -33.90 -36.74
N GLU A 174 12.33 -33.95 -36.83
CA GLU A 174 13.16 -33.37 -37.84
C GLU A 174 12.60 -33.69 -39.27
N ILE A 175 12.19 -32.67 -40.00
CA ILE A 175 12.16 -32.73 -41.45
C ILE A 175 13.31 -31.86 -41.94
N SER A 176 14.39 -32.59 -42.17
CA SER A 176 15.44 -32.46 -43.24
C SER A 176 15.52 -31.19 -44.06
N ALA A 177 16.65 -30.56 -43.89
CA ALA A 177 17.61 -30.12 -44.94
C ALA A 177 17.10 -29.49 -46.27
N GLY A 178 17.65 -28.29 -46.51
CA GLY A 178 17.83 -27.71 -47.83
C GLY A 178 18.18 -26.23 -47.78
N PRO A 179 18.92 -25.67 -48.68
CA PRO A 179 20.30 -25.24 -48.39
C PRO A 179 20.45 -23.71 -48.30
N GLN A 180 21.60 -23.36 -47.77
CA GLN A 180 22.23 -22.03 -47.68
C GLN A 180 22.04 -21.16 -48.93
N ASN A 181 21.69 -19.89 -48.73
CA ASN A 181 22.15 -18.85 -49.65
C ASN A 181 22.53 -17.61 -48.81
N SER A 182 23.82 -17.38 -48.80
CA SER A 182 24.50 -16.16 -48.40
C SER A 182 24.15 -15.04 -49.37
N GLN A 183 23.89 -13.85 -48.87
CA GLN A 183 24.39 -12.60 -49.47
C GLN A 183 24.11 -11.40 -48.59
N ASP A 184 25.19 -10.83 -48.18
CA ASP A 184 25.55 -9.41 -48.00
C ASP A 184 24.53 -8.35 -48.42
N SER A 185 24.38 -7.37 -47.53
CA SER A 185 24.64 -5.95 -47.82
C SER A 185 24.21 -5.07 -46.64
N SER A 186 25.16 -4.56 -45.91
CA SER A 186 25.61 -3.16 -45.77
C SER A 186 24.51 -2.10 -45.60
N SER A 187 24.68 -1.38 -44.46
CA SER A 187 24.52 0.07 -44.28
C SER A 187 23.19 0.73 -44.62
N ASP A 188 22.53 1.29 -43.64
CA ASP A 188 22.30 2.75 -43.67
C ASP A 188 21.94 3.31 -42.28
N LEU A 189 22.78 4.23 -41.87
CA LEU A 189 22.62 5.20 -40.82
C LEU A 189 21.49 6.17 -41.17
N ARG A 190 20.45 6.36 -40.34
CA ARG A 190 19.66 7.58 -40.35
C ARG A 190 19.44 8.09 -38.92
N SER A 191 20.16 9.17 -38.71
CA SER A 191 20.04 10.19 -37.68
C SER A 191 18.60 10.69 -37.47
N VAL A 192 18.17 10.75 -36.23
CA VAL A 192 16.95 11.43 -35.77
C VAL A 192 17.34 12.80 -35.19
N PRO A 193 16.71 13.91 -35.64
CA PRO A 193 16.98 15.25 -35.09
C PRO A 193 16.27 15.53 -33.79
N PRO A 194 16.74 16.50 -32.96
CA PRO A 194 16.18 16.84 -31.65
C PRO A 194 14.95 17.75 -31.78
N VAL A 195 13.99 17.53 -30.86
CA VAL A 195 12.77 18.33 -30.66
C VAL A 195 13.09 19.55 -29.81
N PRO A 196 12.63 20.78 -30.16
CA PRO A 196 12.85 21.98 -29.36
C PRO A 196 11.88 22.09 -28.19
N ARG A 197 12.40 22.60 -27.05
CA ARG A 197 11.64 23.05 -25.89
C ARG A 197 10.94 24.38 -26.20
N GLN A 198 9.69 24.46 -25.88
CA GLN A 198 9.00 25.66 -25.46
C GLN A 198 8.29 25.40 -24.15
#